data_d39c5646845604d96935a5b0e42ee027
#
_entry.id   d39c5646845604d96935a5b0e42ee027
#
_cell.length_a   1.000
_cell.length_b   1.000
_cell.length_c   1.000
_cell.angle_alpha   90.00
_cell.angle_beta   90.00
_cell.angle_gamma   90.00
#
_symmetry.space_group_name_H-M   'P 1'
#
loop_
_entity.id
_entity.type
_entity.pdbx_description
1 polymer ?
#
loop_
_entity_poly.entity_id
_entity_poly.type
_entity_poly.pdbx_seq_one_letter_code
_entity_poly.pdbx_strand_id
1 'polypeptide(L)'
;MENQKQPQFSRMSLNALMLVCIILIIILAGPGSGPDQLELPDAPKINVNVWQSDSGARVWYSPHLSNSIELQLWYQAGFRYDGKHKGSANLLAQLLKYESKQLALPVKVALDQDFIKIALSLSSDPLVLKKQISSISKLIYHPRLSNNWLTQLRNGQQSLTDQLRIKAYGDHPYAGPKQGSQSSLQNITRSQVQSFHHLYLHPKRLFVSIVGDISEQTTQVIIETLLPTSKHAKAKELLVNSHVSEQANTSNISVLIQPGIENFKIAQPKTLLANHYLISQVLNQQQPNQVKYQLGQLNNTFYIQGLAQVRKLLKQIEQGEFDWDMMLRAKRQLASKWLRQVQDAQKLSRYLVHLNAYDLPIDHMANNLTDLQEIDMDSWQQVSSQLLVALNN
;
A
#
# COMPACT_ATOMS: atom_id res chain seq x y z
N MET A 1 -6.50 76.47 -43.64
CA MET A 1 -7.05 75.98 -42.40
C MET A 1 -8.01 74.83 -42.73
N GLU A 2 -7.54 73.64 -42.73
CA GLU A 2 -8.30 72.43 -43.08
C GLU A 2 -8.95 71.81 -41.83
N ASN A 3 -10.27 71.86 -41.79
CA ASN A 3 -11.08 71.34 -40.70
C ASN A 3 -11.08 69.76 -40.79
N GLN A 4 -10.25 69.11 -40.06
CA GLN A 4 -10.33 67.64 -39.85
C GLN A 4 -11.64 67.36 -39.07
N LYS A 5 -12.66 66.85 -39.74
CA LYS A 5 -13.82 66.20 -39.09
C LYS A 5 -13.39 64.91 -38.43
N GLN A 6 -13.36 64.86 -37.10
CA GLN A 6 -13.23 63.62 -36.37
C GLN A 6 -14.46 62.70 -36.63
N PRO A 7 -14.28 61.40 -36.91
CA PRO A 7 -15.40 60.52 -37.13
C PRO A 7 -16.14 60.29 -35.79
N GLN A 8 -17.38 60.83 -35.73
CA GLN A 8 -18.29 60.57 -34.62
C GLN A 8 -18.91 59.19 -34.81
N PHE A 9 -18.40 58.19 -34.09
CA PHE A 9 -19.08 56.90 -34.01
C PHE A 9 -20.42 57.03 -33.29
N SER A 10 -21.50 56.57 -33.94
CA SER A 10 -22.81 56.59 -33.31
C SER A 10 -22.84 55.63 -32.13
N ARG A 11 -23.65 55.89 -31.10
CA ARG A 11 -23.80 54.95 -29.94
C ARG A 11 -24.16 53.56 -30.41
N MET A 12 -24.86 53.42 -31.53
CA MET A 12 -25.23 52.12 -32.11
C MET A 12 -24.05 51.41 -32.71
N SER A 13 -23.08 52.06 -33.34
CA SER A 13 -21.87 51.45 -33.86
C SER A 13 -20.89 51.07 -32.75
N LEU A 14 -20.87 51.84 -31.64
CA LEU A 14 -20.05 51.47 -30.47
C LEU A 14 -20.56 50.21 -29.74
N ASN A 15 -21.90 50.12 -29.59
CA ASN A 15 -22.53 48.93 -29.02
C ASN A 15 -22.36 47.69 -29.91
N ALA A 16 -22.44 47.83 -31.22
CA ALA A 16 -22.19 46.75 -32.17
C ALA A 16 -20.73 46.29 -32.11
N LEU A 17 -19.77 47.23 -32.00
CA LEU A 17 -18.37 46.91 -31.83
C LEU A 17 -18.10 46.18 -30.51
N MET A 18 -18.68 46.62 -29.40
CA MET A 18 -18.57 45.92 -28.10
C MET A 18 -19.15 44.51 -28.18
N LEU A 19 -20.29 44.32 -28.83
CA LEU A 19 -20.90 43.00 -28.97
C LEU A 19 -20.03 42.07 -29.83
N VAL A 20 -19.42 42.55 -30.89
CA VAL A 20 -18.46 41.82 -31.71
C VAL A 20 -17.19 41.47 -30.90
N CYS A 21 -16.67 42.39 -30.09
CA CYS A 21 -15.54 42.12 -29.22
C CYS A 21 -15.87 41.06 -28.16
N ILE A 22 -17.06 41.11 -27.55
CA ILE A 22 -17.52 40.11 -26.58
C ILE A 22 -17.65 38.72 -27.26
N ILE A 23 -18.26 38.66 -28.46
CA ILE A 23 -18.36 37.43 -29.23
C ILE A 23 -16.97 36.89 -29.62
N LEU A 24 -16.04 37.76 -30.03
CA LEU A 24 -14.68 37.42 -30.35
C LEU A 24 -13.90 36.92 -29.12
N ILE A 25 -14.10 37.50 -27.94
CA ILE A 25 -13.53 37.03 -26.68
C ILE A 25 -14.10 35.65 -26.32
N ILE A 26 -15.41 35.43 -26.50
CA ILE A 26 -16.04 34.12 -26.26
C ILE A 26 -15.54 33.08 -27.26
N ILE A 27 -15.33 33.45 -28.54
CA ILE A 27 -14.80 32.55 -29.57
C ILE A 27 -13.29 32.26 -29.34
N LEU A 28 -12.51 33.27 -28.98
CA LEU A 28 -11.08 33.13 -28.69
C LEU A 28 -10.79 32.46 -27.33
N ALA A 29 -11.69 32.69 -26.37
CA ALA A 29 -11.61 31.97 -25.10
C ALA A 29 -11.99 30.50 -25.23
N GLY A 30 -12.62 30.10 -26.35
CA GLY A 30 -13.17 28.76 -26.53
C GLY A 30 -14.33 28.48 -25.56
N PRO A 31 -15.05 27.39 -25.69
CA PRO A 31 -15.84 26.83 -24.60
C PRO A 31 -14.85 26.55 -23.47
N GLY A 32 -14.87 27.43 -22.45
CA GLY A 32 -13.82 27.63 -21.45
C GLY A 32 -12.93 26.39 -21.29
N SER A 33 -11.65 26.58 -21.53
CA SER A 33 -10.69 25.54 -21.14
C SER A 33 -11.07 25.17 -19.72
N GLY A 34 -11.76 24.06 -19.57
CA GLY A 34 -12.04 23.50 -18.26
C GLY A 34 -10.70 23.48 -17.52
N PRO A 35 -10.67 23.62 -16.20
CA PRO A 35 -9.45 23.82 -15.44
C PRO A 35 -8.37 22.91 -16.03
N ASP A 36 -7.24 23.52 -16.46
CA ASP A 36 -6.17 22.88 -17.24
C ASP A 36 -6.10 21.42 -16.91
N GLN A 37 -6.40 20.55 -17.90
CA GLN A 37 -6.38 19.12 -17.67
C GLN A 37 -5.00 18.79 -17.13
N LEU A 38 -4.95 18.36 -15.89
CA LEU A 38 -3.70 18.05 -15.22
C LEU A 38 -3.04 16.88 -15.96
N GLU A 39 -2.02 17.16 -16.75
CA GLU A 39 -1.18 16.13 -17.32
C GLU A 39 -0.27 15.58 -16.22
N LEU A 40 -0.47 14.31 -15.85
CA LEU A 40 0.42 13.57 -14.98
C LEU A 40 1.51 12.90 -15.82
N PRO A 41 2.73 12.74 -15.27
CA PRO A 41 3.78 12.01 -15.96
C PRO A 41 3.39 10.55 -16.21
N ASP A 42 3.80 10.01 -17.34
CA ASP A 42 3.63 8.61 -17.66
C ASP A 42 4.37 7.69 -16.68
N ALA A 43 3.80 6.51 -16.43
CA ALA A 43 4.48 5.47 -15.68
C ALA A 43 5.67 4.92 -16.48
N PRO A 44 6.84 4.73 -15.86
CA PRO A 44 7.95 4.09 -16.53
C PRO A 44 7.62 2.63 -16.86
N LYS A 45 8.07 2.16 -18.03
CA LYS A 45 7.98 0.76 -18.40
C LYS A 45 8.84 -0.09 -17.47
N ILE A 46 8.25 -1.08 -16.82
CA ILE A 46 8.95 -2.02 -15.96
C ILE A 46 8.98 -3.39 -16.65
N ASN A 47 10.18 -3.91 -16.91
CA ASN A 47 10.35 -5.26 -17.44
C ASN A 47 10.30 -6.24 -16.28
N VAL A 48 9.33 -7.16 -16.28
CA VAL A 48 9.17 -8.15 -15.22
C VAL A 48 9.00 -9.53 -15.82
N ASN A 49 9.83 -10.47 -15.38
CA ASN A 49 9.67 -11.89 -15.64
C ASN A 49 8.97 -12.53 -14.44
N VAL A 50 7.94 -13.33 -14.71
CA VAL A 50 7.07 -13.92 -13.71
C VAL A 50 7.05 -15.42 -13.86
N TRP A 51 7.34 -16.15 -12.77
CA TRP A 51 7.25 -17.61 -12.76
C TRP A 51 6.89 -18.16 -11.37
N GLN A 52 6.61 -19.43 -11.30
CA GLN A 52 6.47 -20.17 -10.06
C GLN A 52 7.69 -21.08 -9.87
N SER A 53 8.33 -21.04 -8.68
CA SER A 53 9.43 -21.94 -8.34
C SER A 53 8.94 -23.39 -8.21
N ASP A 54 9.84 -24.37 -8.28
CA ASP A 54 9.53 -25.80 -8.11
C ASP A 54 8.88 -26.09 -6.74
N SER A 55 9.23 -25.32 -5.73
CA SER A 55 8.65 -25.39 -4.38
C SER A 55 7.31 -24.66 -4.22
N GLY A 56 6.85 -23.91 -5.26
CA GLY A 56 5.55 -23.28 -5.33
C GLY A 56 5.49 -21.80 -4.95
N ALA A 57 6.64 -21.11 -4.77
CA ALA A 57 6.67 -19.67 -4.52
C ALA A 57 6.41 -18.89 -5.82
N ARG A 58 5.66 -17.78 -5.72
CA ARG A 58 5.44 -16.86 -6.84
C ARG A 58 6.58 -15.85 -6.91
N VAL A 59 7.31 -15.83 -8.03
CA VAL A 59 8.54 -15.04 -8.21
C VAL A 59 8.36 -14.02 -9.32
N TRP A 60 8.70 -12.77 -9.00
CA TRP A 60 8.77 -11.66 -9.94
C TRP A 60 10.22 -11.14 -9.96
N TYR A 61 10.81 -11.10 -11.14
CA TYR A 61 12.17 -10.62 -11.34
C TYR A 61 12.17 -9.45 -12.32
N SER A 62 12.96 -8.43 -12.00
CA SER A 62 13.20 -7.29 -12.89
C SER A 62 14.70 -7.00 -12.97
N PRO A 63 15.30 -7.04 -14.19
CA PRO A 63 16.67 -6.59 -14.38
C PRO A 63 16.76 -5.08 -14.11
N HIS A 64 17.75 -4.67 -13.33
CA HIS A 64 17.97 -3.27 -12.98
C HIS A 64 19.44 -3.04 -12.67
N LEU A 65 20.05 -2.05 -13.34
CA LEU A 65 21.44 -1.68 -13.06
C LEU A 65 21.57 -1.18 -11.61
N SER A 66 22.23 -1.98 -10.79
CA SER A 66 22.49 -1.64 -9.38
C SER A 66 23.69 -2.42 -8.85
N ASN A 67 24.33 -1.89 -7.82
CA ASN A 67 25.47 -2.53 -7.15
C ASN A 67 25.06 -3.62 -6.16
N SER A 68 23.75 -3.85 -5.98
CA SER A 68 23.19 -4.82 -5.04
C SER A 68 22.01 -5.54 -5.68
N ILE A 69 21.72 -6.74 -5.18
CA ILE A 69 20.54 -7.50 -5.52
C ILE A 69 19.53 -7.30 -4.40
N GLU A 70 18.41 -6.68 -4.73
CA GLU A 70 17.33 -6.42 -3.77
C GLU A 70 16.31 -7.55 -3.80
N LEU A 71 16.17 -8.26 -2.68
CA LEU A 71 15.29 -9.41 -2.51
C LEU A 71 14.20 -9.09 -1.48
N GLN A 72 12.96 -9.33 -1.85
CA GLN A 72 11.81 -9.26 -0.95
C GLN A 72 11.13 -10.64 -0.86
N LEU A 73 10.87 -11.07 0.36
CA LEU A 73 10.19 -12.32 0.68
C LEU A 73 8.99 -12.00 1.57
N TRP A 74 7.77 -12.11 1.03
CA TRP A 74 6.54 -11.84 1.78
C TRP A 74 5.76 -13.14 1.97
N TYR A 75 5.75 -13.64 3.20
CA TYR A 75 5.00 -14.84 3.58
C TYR A 75 3.60 -14.46 4.05
N GLN A 76 2.57 -15.16 3.56
CA GLN A 76 1.21 -15.07 4.11
C GLN A 76 1.19 -15.66 5.53
N ALA A 77 1.77 -14.92 6.46
CA ALA A 77 2.01 -15.30 7.85
C ALA A 77 1.81 -14.09 8.79
N GLY A 78 0.97 -13.11 8.39
CA GLY A 78 0.65 -11.95 9.21
C GLY A 78 -0.16 -12.31 10.46
N PHE A 79 -0.43 -11.31 11.32
CA PHE A 79 -1.11 -11.57 12.59
C PHE A 79 -2.56 -12.08 12.43
N ARG A 80 -3.20 -11.94 11.27
CA ARG A 80 -4.52 -12.53 11.01
C ARG A 80 -4.52 -14.06 11.09
N TYR A 81 -3.36 -14.68 10.90
CA TYR A 81 -3.19 -16.14 10.93
C TYR A 81 -2.89 -16.68 12.33
N ASP A 82 -2.79 -15.84 13.35
CA ASP A 82 -2.50 -16.25 14.74
C ASP A 82 -3.56 -17.21 15.33
N GLY A 83 -4.78 -17.19 14.79
CA GLY A 83 -5.88 -17.98 15.31
C GLY A 83 -6.12 -17.70 16.79
N LYS A 84 -6.17 -18.74 17.62
CA LYS A 84 -6.33 -18.64 19.09
C LYS A 84 -5.03 -18.24 19.82
N HIS A 85 -3.87 -18.33 19.19
CA HIS A 85 -2.57 -18.01 19.78
C HIS A 85 -2.10 -16.62 19.35
N LYS A 86 -2.86 -15.56 19.75
CA LYS A 86 -2.62 -14.16 19.36
C LYS A 86 -1.21 -13.71 19.75
N GLY A 87 -0.42 -13.29 18.72
CA GLY A 87 0.96 -12.87 18.87
C GLY A 87 2.01 -13.88 18.35
N SER A 88 1.60 -15.06 17.85
CA SER A 88 2.53 -16.06 17.29
C SER A 88 3.32 -15.51 16.09
N ALA A 89 2.66 -14.80 15.18
CA ALA A 89 3.32 -14.14 14.04
C ALA A 89 4.36 -13.11 14.50
N ASN A 90 4.01 -12.32 15.52
CA ASN A 90 4.92 -11.33 16.10
C ASN A 90 6.15 -11.99 16.74
N LEU A 91 5.95 -13.02 17.56
CA LEU A 91 7.06 -13.74 18.19
C LEU A 91 8.00 -14.35 17.14
N LEU A 92 7.44 -14.93 16.07
CA LEU A 92 8.24 -15.46 14.97
C LEU A 92 9.01 -14.37 14.24
N ALA A 93 8.35 -13.25 13.90
CA ALA A 93 9.01 -12.12 13.23
C ALA A 93 10.15 -11.52 14.08
N GLN A 94 9.94 -11.41 15.41
CA GLN A 94 10.97 -10.94 16.33
C GLN A 94 12.12 -11.94 16.46
N LEU A 95 11.85 -13.25 16.46
CA LEU A 95 12.89 -14.28 16.44
C LEU A 95 13.77 -14.15 15.20
N LEU A 96 13.17 -14.09 14.01
CA LEU A 96 13.92 -13.93 12.76
C LEU A 96 14.77 -12.65 12.76
N LYS A 97 14.23 -11.55 13.31
CA LYS A 97 14.96 -10.30 13.48
C LYS A 97 16.12 -10.43 14.48
N TYR A 98 15.93 -11.14 15.57
CA TYR A 98 16.96 -11.38 16.57
C TYR A 98 18.11 -12.23 15.99
N GLU A 99 17.78 -13.37 15.38
CA GLU A 99 18.77 -14.26 14.79
C GLU A 99 19.52 -13.63 13.60
N SER A 100 18.83 -12.82 12.77
CA SER A 100 19.50 -12.13 11.68
C SER A 100 20.60 -11.18 12.18
N LYS A 101 20.39 -10.53 13.32
CA LYS A 101 21.40 -9.68 13.96
C LYS A 101 22.59 -10.51 14.47
N GLN A 102 22.34 -11.67 15.07
CA GLN A 102 23.40 -12.57 15.54
C GLN A 102 24.27 -13.11 14.40
N LEU A 103 23.68 -13.28 13.23
CA LEU A 103 24.36 -13.74 12.02
C LEU A 103 24.97 -12.59 11.19
N ALA A 104 24.85 -11.34 11.66
CA ALA A 104 25.25 -10.13 10.92
C ALA A 104 24.70 -10.09 9.48
N LEU A 105 23.49 -10.61 9.27
CA LEU A 105 22.84 -10.60 7.97
C LEU A 105 22.10 -9.26 7.72
N PRO A 106 22.15 -8.71 6.50
CA PRO A 106 21.48 -7.46 6.15
C PRO A 106 19.98 -7.66 5.96
N VAL A 107 19.30 -8.21 6.97
CA VAL A 107 17.89 -8.61 6.91
C VAL A 107 17.03 -7.60 7.68
N LYS A 108 15.99 -7.08 7.01
CA LYS A 108 14.93 -6.30 7.66
C LYS A 108 13.66 -7.14 7.72
N VAL A 109 13.14 -7.37 8.93
CA VAL A 109 11.90 -8.11 9.15
C VAL A 109 10.81 -7.15 9.61
N ALA A 110 9.64 -7.23 8.98
CA ALA A 110 8.44 -6.48 9.35
C ALA A 110 7.22 -7.42 9.40
N LEU A 111 6.24 -7.04 10.18
CA LEU A 111 4.97 -7.74 10.33
C LEU A 111 3.81 -6.79 10.05
N ASP A 112 2.82 -7.24 9.29
CA ASP A 112 1.52 -6.60 9.21
C ASP A 112 0.38 -7.63 9.35
N GLN A 113 -0.83 -7.23 8.97
CA GLN A 113 -2.01 -8.10 9.10
C GLN A 113 -1.94 -9.34 8.22
N ASP A 114 -1.36 -9.23 7.02
CA ASP A 114 -1.36 -10.29 6.02
C ASP A 114 -0.02 -11.03 5.94
N PHE A 115 1.11 -10.35 6.21
CA PHE A 115 2.42 -10.85 5.88
C PHE A 115 3.45 -10.71 7.00
N ILE A 116 4.36 -11.70 7.09
CA ILE A 116 5.73 -11.50 7.56
C ILE A 116 6.55 -11.14 6.33
N LYS A 117 7.19 -9.97 6.37
CA LYS A 117 7.95 -9.36 5.27
C LYS A 117 9.43 -9.39 5.61
N ILE A 118 10.23 -9.96 4.73
CA ILE A 118 11.68 -10.04 4.86
C ILE A 118 12.29 -9.32 3.67
N ALA A 119 13.09 -8.29 3.92
CA ALA A 119 13.77 -7.50 2.91
C ALA A 119 15.28 -7.64 3.08
N LEU A 120 15.99 -7.82 1.97
CA LEU A 120 17.41 -8.09 1.91
C LEU A 120 18.05 -7.29 0.79
N SER A 121 19.27 -6.79 1.06
CA SER A 121 20.15 -6.24 0.05
C SER A 121 21.40 -7.15 -0.01
N LEU A 122 21.58 -7.86 -1.11
CA LEU A 122 22.59 -8.89 -1.28
C LEU A 122 23.73 -8.38 -2.16
N SER A 123 24.90 -8.97 -1.97
CA SER A 123 26.08 -8.70 -2.80
C SER A 123 25.88 -9.26 -4.21
N SER A 124 26.39 -8.56 -5.21
CA SER A 124 26.49 -9.08 -6.58
C SER A 124 27.71 -10.00 -6.78
N ASP A 125 28.66 -10.05 -5.82
CA ASP A 125 29.77 -11.00 -5.85
C ASP A 125 29.25 -12.45 -5.69
N PRO A 126 29.53 -13.37 -6.63
CA PRO A 126 28.94 -14.72 -6.61
C PRO A 126 29.29 -15.55 -5.38
N LEU A 127 30.50 -15.41 -4.82
CA LEU A 127 30.93 -16.19 -3.66
C LEU A 127 30.24 -15.68 -2.39
N VAL A 128 30.17 -14.36 -2.23
CA VAL A 128 29.49 -13.70 -1.12
C VAL A 128 27.99 -13.99 -1.19
N LEU A 129 27.39 -13.85 -2.37
CA LEU A 129 25.98 -14.11 -2.63
C LEU A 129 25.59 -15.54 -2.24
N LYS A 130 26.34 -16.56 -2.70
CA LYS A 130 26.08 -17.96 -2.35
C LYS A 130 26.09 -18.19 -0.84
N LYS A 131 27.06 -17.60 -0.11
CA LYS A 131 27.13 -17.68 1.35
C LYS A 131 25.95 -16.97 2.01
N GLN A 132 25.58 -15.78 1.54
CA GLN A 132 24.43 -15.05 2.06
C GLN A 132 23.14 -15.85 1.86
N ILE A 133 22.86 -16.37 0.68
CA ILE A 133 21.65 -17.15 0.38
C ILE A 133 21.56 -18.38 1.28
N SER A 134 22.66 -19.15 1.43
CA SER A 134 22.68 -20.30 2.33
C SER A 134 22.39 -19.93 3.79
N SER A 135 22.94 -18.82 4.27
CA SER A 135 22.70 -18.33 5.63
C SER A 135 21.27 -17.86 5.85
N ILE A 136 20.68 -17.20 4.84
CA ILE A 136 19.30 -16.73 4.86
C ILE A 136 18.32 -17.92 4.82
N SER A 137 18.58 -18.91 3.97
CA SER A 137 17.79 -20.15 3.93
C SER A 137 17.75 -20.82 5.31
N LYS A 138 18.90 -20.93 5.98
CA LYS A 138 18.98 -21.47 7.36
C LYS A 138 18.20 -20.61 8.35
N LEU A 139 18.34 -19.30 8.29
CA LEU A 139 17.63 -18.36 9.16
C LEU A 139 16.11 -18.54 9.03
N ILE A 140 15.60 -18.63 7.81
CA ILE A 140 14.15 -18.69 7.56
C ILE A 140 13.57 -20.06 7.85
N TYR A 141 14.21 -21.15 7.42
CA TYR A 141 13.63 -22.49 7.47
C TYR A 141 14.12 -23.35 8.65
N HIS A 142 15.23 -22.96 9.29
CA HIS A 142 15.81 -23.66 10.44
C HIS A 142 16.17 -22.70 11.58
N PRO A 143 15.23 -21.80 12.01
CA PRO A 143 15.51 -20.85 13.08
C PRO A 143 15.78 -21.58 14.41
N ARG A 144 16.70 -21.01 15.22
CA ARG A 144 17.05 -21.56 16.53
C ARG A 144 16.00 -21.19 17.58
N LEU A 145 14.95 -21.97 17.69
CA LEU A 145 13.89 -21.80 18.67
C LEU A 145 14.35 -22.23 20.07
N SER A 146 14.98 -21.34 20.85
CA SER A 146 15.35 -21.62 22.25
C SER A 146 14.31 -21.04 23.22
N ASN A 147 14.19 -21.62 24.43
CA ASN A 147 13.25 -21.09 25.43
C ASN A 147 13.66 -19.70 25.96
N ASN A 148 14.98 -19.41 25.99
CA ASN A 148 15.51 -18.16 26.53
C ASN A 148 15.04 -16.93 25.71
N TRP A 149 15.04 -17.01 24.37
CA TRP A 149 14.57 -15.88 23.55
C TRP A 149 13.06 -15.66 23.72
N LEU A 150 12.26 -16.74 23.88
CA LEU A 150 10.81 -16.62 24.08
C LEU A 150 10.48 -15.81 25.32
N THR A 151 11.22 -16.02 26.41
CA THR A 151 11.06 -15.23 27.63
C THR A 151 11.41 -13.76 27.44
N GLN A 152 12.45 -13.46 26.67
CA GLN A 152 12.86 -12.08 26.37
C GLN A 152 11.89 -11.32 25.48
N LEU A 153 11.18 -12.00 24.58
CA LEU A 153 10.31 -11.38 23.58
C LEU A 153 8.82 -11.28 23.99
N ARG A 154 8.45 -11.76 25.16
CA ARG A 154 7.06 -11.77 25.65
C ARG A 154 6.51 -10.40 26.10
N ASN A 155 7.18 -9.32 25.76
CA ASN A 155 6.74 -7.96 26.10
C ASN A 155 5.79 -7.41 25.01
N GLY A 156 4.49 -7.58 25.20
CA GLY A 156 3.46 -7.04 24.29
C GLY A 156 2.73 -5.86 24.91
N GLN A 157 2.80 -4.70 24.28
CA GLN A 157 1.94 -3.57 24.57
C GLN A 157 0.95 -3.38 23.42
N GLN A 158 -0.34 -3.37 23.73
CA GLN A 158 -1.34 -3.00 22.75
C GLN A 158 -1.33 -1.49 22.56
N SER A 159 -1.14 -1.06 21.29
CA SER A 159 -1.31 0.34 20.95
C SER A 159 -2.80 0.72 20.97
N LEU A 160 -3.08 2.02 21.14
CA LEU A 160 -4.45 2.53 21.02
C LEU A 160 -5.07 2.17 19.65
N THR A 161 -4.28 2.20 18.58
CA THR A 161 -4.69 1.77 17.24
C THR A 161 -5.07 0.28 17.20
N ASP A 162 -4.37 -0.60 17.93
CA ASP A 162 -4.73 -2.02 18.05
C ASP A 162 -6.07 -2.20 18.77
N GLN A 163 -6.31 -1.47 19.85
CA GLN A 163 -7.57 -1.54 20.59
C GLN A 163 -8.76 -1.12 19.71
N LEU A 164 -8.60 -0.04 18.96
CA LEU A 164 -9.63 0.42 18.03
C LEU A 164 -9.88 -0.57 16.89
N ARG A 165 -8.82 -1.14 16.33
CA ARG A 165 -8.93 -2.15 15.30
C ARG A 165 -9.68 -3.39 15.83
N ILE A 166 -9.35 -3.86 17.01
CA ILE A 166 -10.06 -4.98 17.65
C ILE A 166 -11.55 -4.66 17.82
N LYS A 167 -11.87 -3.45 18.27
CA LYS A 167 -13.26 -3.02 18.45
C LYS A 167 -14.00 -2.93 17.10
N ALA A 168 -13.36 -2.39 16.07
CA ALA A 168 -13.97 -2.22 14.74
C ALA A 168 -14.19 -3.56 14.01
N TYR A 169 -13.23 -4.46 14.14
CA TYR A 169 -13.28 -5.73 13.42
C TYR A 169 -13.98 -6.87 14.16
N GLY A 170 -14.23 -6.73 15.48
CA GLY A 170 -14.91 -7.77 16.28
C GLY A 170 -14.23 -9.14 16.14
N ASP A 171 -14.94 -10.13 15.59
CA ASP A 171 -14.42 -11.50 15.39
C ASP A 171 -13.66 -11.71 14.08
N HIS A 172 -13.50 -10.67 13.27
CA HIS A 172 -12.78 -10.73 12.01
C HIS A 172 -11.30 -11.07 12.25
N PRO A 173 -10.62 -11.81 11.35
CA PRO A 173 -9.19 -12.14 11.49
C PRO A 173 -8.26 -10.94 11.69
N TYR A 174 -8.63 -9.76 11.22
CA TYR A 174 -7.87 -8.52 11.44
C TYR A 174 -8.06 -7.90 12.83
N ALA A 175 -8.99 -8.39 13.64
CA ALA A 175 -9.17 -7.92 15.02
C ALA A 175 -7.99 -8.26 15.94
N GLY A 176 -7.15 -9.23 15.58
CA GLY A 176 -6.01 -9.64 16.41
C GLY A 176 -5.04 -8.49 16.72
N PRO A 177 -4.54 -8.36 17.95
CA PRO A 177 -3.51 -7.39 18.28
C PRO A 177 -2.21 -7.75 17.54
N LYS A 178 -1.61 -6.77 16.84
CA LYS A 178 -0.38 -7.00 16.06
C LYS A 178 0.74 -7.61 16.88
N GLN A 179 0.90 -7.16 18.12
CA GLN A 179 1.97 -7.62 19.01
C GLN A 179 1.54 -8.78 19.93
N GLY A 180 0.25 -9.15 19.90
CA GLY A 180 -0.34 -9.99 20.93
C GLY A 180 -0.66 -9.20 22.20
N SER A 181 -1.49 -9.76 23.09
CA SER A 181 -1.67 -9.23 24.44
C SER A 181 -0.63 -9.84 25.38
N GLN A 182 -0.35 -9.18 26.51
CA GLN A 182 0.58 -9.72 27.50
C GLN A 182 0.14 -11.10 27.98
N SER A 183 -1.16 -11.28 28.23
CA SER A 183 -1.71 -12.58 28.65
C SER A 183 -1.59 -13.66 27.57
N SER A 184 -1.84 -13.32 26.28
CA SER A 184 -1.69 -14.29 25.20
C SER A 184 -0.21 -14.69 25.00
N LEU A 185 0.71 -13.73 25.05
CA LEU A 185 2.14 -13.99 24.86
C LEU A 185 2.74 -14.85 25.99
N GLN A 186 2.28 -14.69 27.24
CA GLN A 186 2.72 -15.52 28.36
C GLN A 186 2.35 -16.99 28.18
N ASN A 187 1.23 -17.27 27.53
CA ASN A 187 0.71 -18.62 27.32
C ASN A 187 1.20 -19.29 26.02
N ILE A 188 1.85 -18.56 25.11
CA ILE A 188 2.39 -19.15 23.88
C ILE A 188 3.63 -19.98 24.21
N THR A 189 3.60 -21.25 23.81
CA THR A 189 4.72 -22.17 23.98
C THR A 189 5.66 -22.17 22.77
N ARG A 190 6.88 -22.65 22.95
CA ARG A 190 7.84 -22.89 21.85
C ARG A 190 7.24 -23.76 20.76
N SER A 191 6.55 -24.84 21.12
CA SER A 191 5.92 -25.76 20.16
C SER A 191 4.87 -25.07 19.30
N GLN A 192 4.10 -24.13 19.86
CA GLN A 192 3.10 -23.37 19.12
C GLN A 192 3.73 -22.41 18.11
N VAL A 193 4.82 -21.71 18.46
CA VAL A 193 5.57 -20.87 17.53
C VAL A 193 6.22 -21.73 16.44
N GLN A 194 6.74 -22.92 16.79
CA GLN A 194 7.29 -23.86 15.82
C GLN A 194 6.21 -24.37 14.85
N SER A 195 5.03 -24.71 15.35
CA SER A 195 3.90 -25.10 14.51
C SER A 195 3.45 -23.98 13.59
N PHE A 196 3.40 -22.73 14.09
CA PHE A 196 3.11 -21.56 13.27
C PHE A 196 4.16 -21.37 12.17
N HIS A 197 5.44 -21.49 12.52
CA HIS A 197 6.54 -21.42 11.56
C HIS A 197 6.39 -22.45 10.43
N HIS A 198 6.23 -23.73 10.77
CA HIS A 198 6.08 -24.80 9.77
C HIS A 198 4.84 -24.65 8.88
N LEU A 199 3.75 -24.11 9.43
CA LEU A 199 2.50 -23.96 8.70
C LEU A 199 2.51 -22.74 7.76
N TYR A 200 3.16 -21.64 8.16
CA TYR A 200 3.02 -20.38 7.46
C TYR A 200 4.28 -19.90 6.73
N LEU A 201 5.49 -20.25 7.15
CA LEU A 201 6.72 -19.94 6.40
C LEU A 201 7.04 -21.06 5.38
N HIS A 202 6.08 -21.26 4.48
CA HIS A 202 6.16 -22.29 3.45
C HIS A 202 6.24 -21.65 2.05
N PRO A 203 7.03 -22.20 1.09
CA PRO A 203 7.16 -21.63 -0.25
C PRO A 203 5.83 -21.37 -0.97
N LYS A 204 4.82 -22.22 -0.85
CA LYS A 204 3.48 -22.01 -1.45
C LYS A 204 2.74 -20.79 -0.92
N ARG A 205 3.19 -20.20 0.17
CA ARG A 205 2.64 -18.99 0.78
C ARG A 205 3.55 -17.79 0.61
N LEU A 206 4.58 -17.93 -0.23
CA LEU A 206 5.63 -16.95 -0.42
C LEU A 206 5.47 -16.20 -1.74
N PHE A 207 5.53 -14.89 -1.65
CA PHE A 207 5.68 -13.97 -2.77
C PHE A 207 7.10 -13.41 -2.74
N VAL A 208 7.75 -13.48 -3.88
CA VAL A 208 9.14 -13.05 -4.04
C VAL A 208 9.23 -11.96 -5.08
N SER A 209 10.04 -10.95 -4.82
CA SER A 209 10.58 -10.10 -5.88
C SER A 209 12.09 -10.04 -5.77
N ILE A 210 12.77 -10.06 -6.92
CA ILE A 210 14.20 -9.86 -7.08
C ILE A 210 14.43 -8.75 -8.09
N VAL A 211 15.26 -7.78 -7.72
CA VAL A 211 15.65 -6.67 -8.60
C VAL A 211 17.16 -6.48 -8.50
N GLY A 212 17.84 -6.46 -9.64
CA GLY A 212 19.29 -6.27 -9.65
C GLY A 212 19.92 -6.55 -11.00
N ASP A 213 21.23 -6.28 -11.09
CA ASP A 213 22.04 -6.54 -12.28
C ASP A 213 22.52 -7.99 -12.27
N ILE A 214 21.61 -8.92 -12.52
CA ILE A 214 21.85 -10.36 -12.61
C ILE A 214 21.03 -10.96 -13.74
N SER A 215 21.44 -12.12 -14.25
CA SER A 215 20.67 -12.82 -15.26
C SER A 215 19.45 -13.55 -14.67
N GLU A 216 18.47 -13.83 -15.52
CA GLU A 216 17.30 -14.63 -15.12
C GLU A 216 17.71 -16.02 -14.63
N GLN A 217 18.66 -16.67 -15.31
CA GLN A 217 19.20 -17.97 -14.88
C GLN A 217 19.82 -17.93 -13.49
N THR A 218 20.63 -16.89 -13.21
CA THR A 218 21.21 -16.70 -11.87
C THR A 218 20.09 -16.50 -10.84
N THR A 219 19.05 -15.75 -11.19
CA THR A 219 17.89 -15.52 -10.31
C THR A 219 17.17 -16.83 -9.99
N GLN A 220 16.95 -17.69 -10.96
CA GLN A 220 16.36 -19.03 -10.76
C GLN A 220 17.20 -19.87 -9.79
N VAL A 221 18.53 -19.93 -9.98
CA VAL A 221 19.46 -20.65 -9.09
C VAL A 221 19.42 -20.09 -7.66
N ILE A 222 19.36 -18.76 -7.50
CA ILE A 222 19.19 -18.11 -6.19
C ILE A 222 17.92 -18.60 -5.50
N ILE A 223 16.80 -18.60 -6.20
CA ILE A 223 15.50 -18.98 -5.65
C ILE A 223 15.50 -20.48 -5.25
N GLU A 224 15.95 -21.37 -6.12
CA GLU A 224 15.96 -22.79 -5.83
C GLU A 224 16.96 -23.15 -4.71
N THR A 225 18.05 -22.39 -4.56
CA THR A 225 18.99 -22.55 -3.43
C THR A 225 18.42 -22.02 -2.11
N LEU A 226 17.63 -20.93 -2.18
CA LEU A 226 17.01 -20.31 -1.02
C LEU A 226 15.88 -21.15 -0.45
N LEU A 227 15.05 -21.74 -1.32
CA LEU A 227 13.82 -22.41 -0.95
C LEU A 227 14.05 -23.90 -0.69
N PRO A 228 13.45 -24.49 0.38
CA PRO A 228 13.55 -25.91 0.62
C PRO A 228 12.77 -26.69 -0.45
N THR A 229 13.32 -27.81 -0.89
CA THR A 229 12.62 -28.83 -1.68
C THR A 229 11.55 -29.49 -0.81
N SER A 230 10.39 -28.87 -0.67
CA SER A 230 9.33 -29.40 0.17
C SER A 230 8.25 -30.10 -0.65
N LYS A 231 8.11 -31.40 -0.48
CA LYS A 231 7.08 -32.19 -1.17
C LYS A 231 5.68 -32.09 -0.53
N HIS A 232 5.54 -31.61 0.72
CA HIS A 232 4.27 -31.70 1.44
C HIS A 232 4.02 -30.53 2.40
N ALA A 233 3.16 -29.61 2.01
CA ALA A 233 2.25 -28.90 2.92
C ALA A 233 0.99 -28.48 2.15
N LYS A 234 -0.15 -29.01 2.54
CA LYS A 234 -1.44 -28.45 2.11
C LYS A 234 -1.61 -27.11 2.80
N ALA A 235 -1.51 -26.02 2.05
CA ALA A 235 -1.91 -24.71 2.55
C ALA A 235 -3.38 -24.78 2.92
N LYS A 236 -3.70 -24.55 4.20
CA LYS A 236 -5.08 -24.46 4.65
C LYS A 236 -5.57 -23.07 4.26
N GLU A 237 -6.49 -22.99 3.32
CA GLU A 237 -7.20 -21.74 3.02
C GLU A 237 -8.06 -21.38 4.23
N LEU A 238 -7.92 -20.16 4.70
CA LEU A 238 -8.82 -19.59 5.69
C LEU A 238 -10.04 -19.02 4.95
N LEU A 239 -11.13 -19.75 4.97
CA LEU A 239 -12.43 -19.20 4.59
C LEU A 239 -12.83 -18.18 5.65
N VAL A 240 -12.98 -16.92 5.24
CA VAL A 240 -13.38 -15.84 6.12
C VAL A 240 -14.78 -15.40 5.74
N ASN A 241 -15.78 -15.95 6.43
CA ASN A 241 -17.12 -15.40 6.46
C ASN A 241 -17.24 -14.56 7.74
N SER A 242 -17.10 -13.25 7.65
CA SER A 242 -17.30 -12.41 8.83
C SER A 242 -17.95 -11.09 8.44
N HIS A 243 -19.03 -10.77 9.15
CA HIS A 243 -19.55 -9.42 9.21
C HIS A 243 -18.60 -8.54 10.02
N VAL A 244 -18.24 -7.42 9.44
CA VAL A 244 -17.35 -6.42 10.06
C VAL A 244 -18.21 -5.26 10.51
N SER A 245 -18.07 -4.82 11.75
CA SER A 245 -18.58 -3.53 12.19
C SER A 245 -17.80 -2.43 11.47
N GLU A 246 -18.49 -1.58 10.73
CA GLU A 246 -17.84 -0.66 9.80
C GLU A 246 -16.98 0.42 10.47
N GLN A 247 -17.16 0.64 11.80
CA GLN A 247 -16.50 1.75 12.49
C GLN A 247 -16.23 1.50 13.99
N ALA A 248 -15.11 2.03 14.48
CA ALA A 248 -14.85 2.20 15.91
C ALA A 248 -14.16 3.54 16.20
N ASN A 249 -14.66 4.27 17.19
CA ASN A 249 -14.21 5.61 17.54
C ASN A 249 -13.74 5.68 18.98
N THR A 250 -12.72 6.52 19.22
CA THR A 250 -12.41 7.13 20.51
C THR A 250 -12.45 8.66 20.37
N SER A 251 -12.25 9.40 21.45
CA SER A 251 -12.21 10.86 21.42
C SER A 251 -11.20 11.45 20.41
N ASN A 252 -10.12 10.74 20.05
CA ASN A 252 -9.02 11.26 19.24
C ASN A 252 -8.71 10.46 17.99
N ILE A 253 -9.14 9.21 17.89
CA ILE A 253 -8.81 8.31 16.77
C ILE A 253 -10.06 7.55 16.33
N SER A 254 -10.27 7.48 15.01
CA SER A 254 -11.32 6.67 14.40
C SER A 254 -10.71 5.65 13.45
N VAL A 255 -11.33 4.49 13.36
CA VAL A 255 -11.01 3.45 12.39
C VAL A 255 -12.23 3.26 11.50
N LEU A 256 -12.05 3.43 10.20
CA LEU A 256 -13.07 3.18 9.20
C LEU A 256 -12.62 2.02 8.30
N ILE A 257 -13.47 1.03 8.15
CA ILE A 257 -13.19 -0.16 7.37
C ILE A 257 -13.85 -0.03 6.00
N GLN A 258 -13.10 -0.38 4.97
CA GLN A 258 -13.54 -0.37 3.59
C GLN A 258 -13.35 -1.77 2.98
N PRO A 259 -14.07 -2.12 1.90
CA PRO A 259 -13.85 -3.37 1.18
C PRO A 259 -12.37 -3.59 0.82
N GLY A 260 -11.90 -4.81 0.89
CA GLY A 260 -10.53 -5.19 0.53
C GLY A 260 -10.29 -5.26 -0.97
N ILE A 261 -9.04 -5.47 -1.36
CA ILE A 261 -8.63 -5.52 -2.77
C ILE A 261 -9.40 -6.60 -3.55
N GLU A 262 -9.67 -7.74 -2.95
CA GLU A 262 -10.43 -8.81 -3.60
C GLU A 262 -11.85 -8.37 -3.99
N ASN A 263 -12.47 -7.52 -3.18
CA ASN A 263 -13.81 -6.98 -3.45
C ASN A 263 -13.78 -5.81 -4.45
N PHE A 264 -12.67 -5.06 -4.55
CA PHE A 264 -12.51 -3.99 -5.55
C PHE A 264 -12.52 -4.51 -6.99
N LYS A 265 -12.07 -5.75 -7.23
CA LYS A 265 -12.05 -6.35 -8.57
C LYS A 265 -13.45 -6.59 -9.16
N ILE A 266 -14.49 -6.64 -8.34
CA ILE A 266 -15.80 -7.17 -8.74
C ILE A 266 -16.88 -6.08 -8.93
N ALA A 267 -16.87 -4.97 -8.19
CA ALA A 267 -18.06 -4.09 -8.13
C ALA A 267 -17.82 -2.59 -7.89
N GLN A 268 -16.59 -2.09 -7.91
CA GLN A 268 -16.32 -0.70 -7.54
C GLN A 268 -15.86 0.15 -8.74
N PRO A 269 -16.16 1.47 -8.76
CA PRO A 269 -15.61 2.37 -9.76
C PRO A 269 -14.08 2.27 -9.80
N LYS A 270 -13.50 2.21 -11.01
CA LYS A 270 -12.03 2.11 -11.20
C LYS A 270 -11.28 3.18 -10.40
N THR A 271 -11.83 4.38 -10.34
CA THR A 271 -11.24 5.53 -9.65
C THR A 271 -11.36 5.48 -8.12
N LEU A 272 -12.10 4.55 -7.53
CA LEU A 272 -12.37 4.56 -6.07
C LEU A 272 -11.09 4.44 -5.23
N LEU A 273 -10.19 3.55 -5.62
CA LEU A 273 -8.91 3.38 -4.91
C LEU A 273 -8.05 4.64 -5.01
N ALA A 274 -7.97 5.23 -6.20
CA ALA A 274 -7.25 6.48 -6.43
C ALA A 274 -7.87 7.63 -5.63
N ASN A 275 -9.22 7.71 -5.54
CA ASN A 275 -9.93 8.67 -4.70
C ASN A 275 -9.59 8.52 -3.21
N HIS A 276 -9.56 7.30 -2.68
CA HIS A 276 -9.17 7.07 -1.28
C HIS A 276 -7.73 7.54 -0.99
N TYR A 277 -6.80 7.27 -1.90
CA TYR A 277 -5.43 7.78 -1.78
C TYR A 277 -5.38 9.30 -1.88
N LEU A 278 -6.14 9.90 -2.80
CA LEU A 278 -6.19 11.35 -2.98
C LEU A 278 -6.76 12.05 -1.74
N ILE A 279 -7.89 11.58 -1.20
CA ILE A 279 -8.47 12.10 0.04
C ILE A 279 -7.48 11.99 1.19
N SER A 280 -6.83 10.83 1.36
CA SER A 280 -5.80 10.66 2.38
C SER A 280 -4.63 11.62 2.20
N GLN A 281 -4.22 11.89 0.96
CA GLN A 281 -3.15 12.83 0.65
C GLN A 281 -3.53 14.28 0.99
N VAL A 282 -4.74 14.71 0.61
CA VAL A 282 -5.26 16.06 0.88
C VAL A 282 -5.38 16.30 2.39
N LEU A 283 -5.94 15.34 3.12
CA LEU A 283 -6.07 15.42 4.58
C LEU A 283 -4.70 15.56 5.27
N ASN A 284 -3.71 14.81 4.80
CA ASN A 284 -2.35 14.87 5.35
C ASN A 284 -1.56 16.11 4.92
N GLN A 285 -1.97 16.82 3.87
CA GLN A 285 -1.39 18.14 3.53
C GLN A 285 -1.76 19.21 4.55
N GLN A 286 -2.97 19.15 5.09
CA GLN A 286 -3.42 20.11 6.09
C GLN A 286 -2.84 19.82 7.47
N GLN A 287 -2.78 18.54 7.85
CA GLN A 287 -2.16 18.10 9.10
C GLN A 287 -1.40 16.78 8.85
N PRO A 288 -0.06 16.75 8.92
CA PRO A 288 0.74 15.56 8.70
C PRO A 288 0.32 14.39 9.61
N ASN A 289 0.23 13.19 9.02
CA ASN A 289 -0.15 11.94 9.68
C ASN A 289 -1.59 11.89 10.23
N GLN A 290 -2.48 12.78 9.78
CA GLN A 290 -3.88 12.79 10.21
C GLN A 290 -4.64 11.55 9.72
N VAL A 291 -4.33 11.08 8.51
CA VAL A 291 -4.97 9.90 7.92
C VAL A 291 -3.93 8.92 7.41
N LYS A 292 -4.04 7.68 7.85
CA LYS A 292 -3.28 6.55 7.30
C LYS A 292 -4.24 5.59 6.63
N TYR A 293 -4.15 5.47 5.31
CA TYR A 293 -4.83 4.44 4.54
C TYR A 293 -3.96 3.21 4.42
N GLN A 294 -4.48 2.04 4.81
CA GLN A 294 -3.79 0.77 4.78
C GLN A 294 -4.56 -0.22 3.94
N LEU A 295 -3.90 -0.72 2.88
CA LEU A 295 -4.42 -1.82 2.09
C LEU A 295 -4.34 -3.14 2.85
N GLY A 296 -5.30 -4.02 2.60
CA GLY A 296 -5.31 -5.38 3.10
C GLY A 296 -5.96 -6.32 2.09
N GLN A 297 -5.65 -7.61 2.16
CA GLN A 297 -6.24 -8.61 1.27
C GLN A 297 -7.75 -8.72 1.49
N LEU A 298 -8.22 -8.70 2.75
CA LEU A 298 -9.63 -8.84 3.09
C LEU A 298 -10.35 -7.50 3.18
N ASN A 299 -9.76 -6.52 3.87
CA ASN A 299 -10.34 -5.19 4.06
C ASN A 299 -9.26 -4.12 4.04
N ASN A 300 -9.60 -2.96 3.48
CA ASN A 300 -8.80 -1.74 3.58
C ASN A 300 -9.22 -0.96 4.83
N THR A 301 -8.30 -0.20 5.40
CA THR A 301 -8.56 0.50 6.66
C THR A 301 -8.06 1.94 6.62
N PHE A 302 -8.93 2.89 6.94
CA PHE A 302 -8.54 4.25 7.28
C PHE A 302 -8.35 4.37 8.80
N TYR A 303 -7.17 4.83 9.21
CA TYR A 303 -6.90 5.28 10.57
C TYR A 303 -6.90 6.80 10.56
N ILE A 304 -7.83 7.41 11.28
CA ILE A 304 -8.11 8.85 11.25
C ILE A 304 -7.82 9.44 12.62
N GLN A 305 -6.97 10.47 12.67
CA GLN A 305 -6.78 11.30 13.86
C GLN A 305 -7.50 12.64 13.65
N GLY A 306 -8.11 13.18 14.70
CA GLY A 306 -8.82 14.46 14.60
C GLY A 306 -10.10 14.37 13.74
N LEU A 307 -11.00 13.46 14.08
CA LEU A 307 -12.22 13.16 13.34
C LEU A 307 -13.04 14.42 12.98
N ALA A 308 -13.12 15.42 13.88
CA ALA A 308 -13.86 16.65 13.62
C ALA A 308 -13.32 17.45 12.44
N GLN A 309 -11.99 17.55 12.32
CA GLN A 309 -11.32 18.22 11.20
C GLN A 309 -11.53 17.47 9.88
N VAL A 310 -11.41 16.13 9.91
CA VAL A 310 -11.66 15.29 8.73
C VAL A 310 -13.10 15.43 8.26
N ARG A 311 -14.09 15.37 9.16
CA ARG A 311 -15.50 15.59 8.82
C ARG A 311 -15.74 16.96 8.23
N LYS A 312 -15.12 18.01 8.80
CA LYS A 312 -15.24 19.37 8.27
C LYS A 312 -14.73 19.44 6.82
N LEU A 313 -13.55 18.89 6.56
CA LEU A 313 -12.97 18.90 5.21
C LEU A 313 -13.78 18.07 4.21
N LEU A 314 -14.22 16.86 4.59
CA LEU A 314 -15.08 16.05 3.72
C LEU A 314 -16.41 16.76 3.39
N LYS A 315 -16.99 17.50 4.35
CA LYS A 315 -18.19 18.33 4.11
C LYS A 315 -17.90 19.47 3.12
N GLN A 316 -16.76 20.15 3.24
CA GLN A 316 -16.37 21.19 2.29
C GLN A 316 -16.22 20.63 0.87
N ILE A 317 -15.63 19.44 0.73
CA ILE A 317 -15.52 18.76 -0.58
C ILE A 317 -16.92 18.40 -1.10
N GLU A 318 -17.79 17.80 -0.27
CA GLU A 318 -19.17 17.42 -0.62
C GLU A 318 -19.99 18.64 -1.11
N GLN A 319 -19.79 19.81 -0.48
CA GLN A 319 -20.50 21.04 -0.79
C GLN A 319 -19.88 21.84 -1.96
N GLY A 320 -18.79 21.35 -2.54
CA GLY A 320 -18.07 22.07 -3.60
C GLY A 320 -17.32 23.32 -3.11
N GLU A 321 -17.17 23.49 -1.79
CA GLU A 321 -16.47 24.63 -1.16
C GLU A 321 -14.96 24.40 -1.05
N PHE A 322 -14.42 23.48 -1.86
CA PHE A 322 -13.03 23.09 -1.79
C PHE A 322 -12.20 23.71 -2.92
N ASP A 323 -10.98 24.17 -2.58
CA ASP A 323 -10.04 24.76 -3.54
C ASP A 323 -9.55 23.70 -4.56
N TRP A 324 -9.93 23.89 -5.83
CA TRP A 324 -9.51 23.05 -6.96
C TRP A 324 -7.97 22.94 -7.06
N ASP A 325 -7.26 24.04 -6.85
CA ASP A 325 -5.80 24.03 -6.89
C ASP A 325 -5.19 23.14 -5.83
N MET A 326 -5.83 22.99 -4.67
CA MET A 326 -5.38 22.07 -3.63
C MET A 326 -5.51 20.61 -4.10
N MET A 327 -6.61 20.26 -4.78
CA MET A 327 -6.78 18.94 -5.37
C MET A 327 -5.73 18.67 -6.45
N LEU A 328 -5.46 19.61 -7.34
CA LEU A 328 -4.43 19.49 -8.38
C LEU A 328 -3.04 19.29 -7.77
N ARG A 329 -2.70 20.06 -6.74
CA ARG A 329 -1.44 19.90 -5.99
C ARG A 329 -1.35 18.52 -5.35
N ALA A 330 -2.43 18.03 -4.76
CA ALA A 330 -2.49 16.70 -4.16
C ALA A 330 -2.31 15.58 -5.18
N LYS A 331 -2.94 15.69 -6.36
CA LYS A 331 -2.75 14.75 -7.48
C LYS A 331 -1.29 14.70 -7.92
N ARG A 332 -0.65 15.86 -8.16
CA ARG A 332 0.77 15.93 -8.54
C ARG A 332 1.68 15.29 -7.49
N GLN A 333 1.43 15.55 -6.21
CA GLN A 333 2.24 14.97 -5.13
C GLN A 333 2.04 13.46 -5.02
N LEU A 334 0.81 12.99 -5.17
CA LEU A 334 0.50 11.56 -5.13
C LEU A 334 1.15 10.82 -6.32
N ALA A 335 1.02 11.36 -7.53
CA ALA A 335 1.68 10.83 -8.72
C ALA A 335 3.22 10.78 -8.53
N SER A 336 3.82 11.87 -8.05
CA SER A 336 5.25 11.92 -7.74
C SER A 336 5.66 10.89 -6.67
N LYS A 337 4.81 10.65 -5.67
CA LYS A 337 5.04 9.63 -4.64
C LYS A 337 5.01 8.21 -5.23
N TRP A 338 4.08 7.93 -6.14
CA TRP A 338 3.99 6.64 -6.81
C TRP A 338 5.19 6.41 -7.75
N LEU A 339 5.53 7.38 -8.58
CA LEU A 339 6.68 7.29 -9.48
C LEU A 339 8.01 7.08 -8.73
N ARG A 340 8.15 7.65 -7.54
CA ARG A 340 9.32 7.39 -6.69
C ARG A 340 9.45 5.95 -6.21
N GLN A 341 8.39 5.13 -6.27
CA GLN A 341 8.44 3.73 -5.85
C GLN A 341 9.24 2.83 -6.81
N VAL A 342 9.56 3.32 -8.00
CA VAL A 342 10.28 2.55 -9.04
C VAL A 342 11.61 3.20 -9.45
N GLN A 343 12.08 4.20 -8.70
CA GLN A 343 13.29 4.95 -9.04
C GLN A 343 14.60 4.21 -8.79
N ASP A 344 14.62 3.29 -7.82
CA ASP A 344 15.79 2.51 -7.46
C ASP A 344 15.42 1.04 -7.24
N ALA A 345 16.43 0.17 -7.28
CA ALA A 345 16.23 -1.27 -7.17
C ALA A 345 15.50 -1.67 -5.86
N GLN A 346 15.82 -1.03 -4.73
CA GLN A 346 15.21 -1.35 -3.44
C GLN A 346 13.71 -0.97 -3.39
N LYS A 347 13.36 0.20 -3.93
CA LYS A 347 11.96 0.63 -3.99
C LYS A 347 11.19 -0.20 -5.02
N LEU A 348 11.80 -0.45 -6.18
CA LEU A 348 11.22 -1.28 -7.22
C LEU A 348 10.95 -2.70 -6.70
N SER A 349 11.90 -3.34 -6.00
CA SER A 349 11.67 -4.68 -5.45
C SER A 349 10.50 -4.71 -4.47
N ARG A 350 10.37 -3.69 -3.62
CA ARG A 350 9.24 -3.55 -2.69
C ARG A 350 7.91 -3.34 -3.41
N TYR A 351 7.91 -2.57 -4.49
CA TYR A 351 6.74 -2.34 -5.32
C TYR A 351 6.31 -3.63 -6.03
N LEU A 352 7.24 -4.35 -6.65
CA LEU A 352 6.94 -5.60 -7.36
C LEU A 352 6.39 -6.69 -6.44
N VAL A 353 6.98 -6.90 -5.25
CA VAL A 353 6.44 -7.88 -4.30
C VAL A 353 5.06 -7.46 -3.79
N HIS A 354 4.79 -6.17 -3.68
CA HIS A 354 3.47 -5.66 -3.33
C HIS A 354 2.45 -6.02 -4.41
N LEU A 355 2.74 -5.76 -5.68
CA LEU A 355 1.88 -6.17 -6.79
C LEU A 355 1.63 -7.68 -6.78
N ASN A 356 2.70 -8.47 -6.66
CA ASN A 356 2.64 -9.92 -6.62
C ASN A 356 1.78 -10.44 -5.45
N ALA A 357 1.96 -9.89 -4.25
CA ALA A 357 1.27 -10.34 -3.03
C ALA A 357 -0.22 -9.98 -3.00
N TYR A 358 -0.59 -8.89 -3.65
CA TYR A 358 -1.99 -8.44 -3.76
C TYR A 358 -2.62 -8.79 -5.12
N ASP A 359 -1.93 -9.58 -5.94
CA ASP A 359 -2.40 -10.00 -7.27
C ASP A 359 -2.82 -8.79 -8.15
N LEU A 360 -2.02 -7.73 -8.08
CA LEU A 360 -2.21 -6.52 -8.88
C LEU A 360 -1.44 -6.65 -10.20
N PRO A 361 -1.96 -6.07 -11.30
CA PRO A 361 -1.31 -6.17 -12.59
C PRO A 361 0.01 -5.38 -12.64
N ILE A 362 0.90 -5.73 -13.56
CA ILE A 362 2.22 -5.08 -13.72
C ILE A 362 2.07 -3.59 -14.09
N ASP A 363 1.05 -3.25 -14.86
CA ASP A 363 0.69 -1.89 -15.26
C ASP A 363 -0.13 -1.11 -14.20
N HIS A 364 -0.24 -1.65 -12.99
CA HIS A 364 -1.00 -1.03 -11.89
C HIS A 364 -0.65 0.43 -11.65
N MET A 365 0.62 0.83 -11.80
CA MET A 365 1.04 2.22 -11.65
C MET A 365 0.47 3.10 -12.77
N ALA A 366 0.53 2.63 -14.02
CA ALA A 366 -0.03 3.35 -15.16
C ALA A 366 -1.55 3.52 -15.00
N ASN A 367 -2.24 2.44 -14.62
CA ASN A 367 -3.68 2.46 -14.37
C ASN A 367 -4.03 3.43 -13.24
N ASN A 368 -3.30 3.42 -12.12
CA ASN A 368 -3.52 4.36 -11.02
C ASN A 368 -3.27 5.83 -11.41
N LEU A 369 -2.28 6.11 -12.25
CA LEU A 369 -2.03 7.47 -12.76
C LEU A 369 -3.16 7.92 -13.67
N THR A 370 -3.65 7.05 -14.55
CA THR A 370 -4.83 7.31 -15.40
C THR A 370 -6.06 7.55 -14.53
N ASP A 371 -6.36 6.65 -13.59
CA ASP A 371 -7.49 6.79 -12.67
C ASP A 371 -7.40 8.10 -11.86
N LEU A 372 -6.20 8.47 -11.41
CA LEU A 372 -5.96 9.71 -10.68
C LEU A 372 -6.20 10.95 -11.55
N GLN A 373 -5.85 10.88 -12.82
CA GLN A 373 -6.08 11.96 -13.79
C GLN A 373 -7.58 12.14 -14.05
N GLU A 374 -8.33 11.04 -14.18
CA GLU A 374 -9.78 11.01 -14.43
C GLU A 374 -10.64 11.48 -13.25
N ILE A 375 -10.10 11.54 -12.02
CA ILE A 375 -10.87 12.06 -10.88
C ILE A 375 -11.26 13.52 -11.14
N ASP A 376 -12.57 13.75 -11.24
CA ASP A 376 -13.17 15.07 -11.31
C ASP A 376 -13.79 15.48 -9.97
N MET A 377 -14.37 16.65 -9.91
CA MET A 377 -15.01 17.16 -8.69
C MET A 377 -16.21 16.30 -8.29
N ASP A 378 -17.01 15.85 -9.25
CA ASP A 378 -18.24 15.09 -8.99
C ASP A 378 -17.93 13.73 -8.33
N SER A 379 -16.97 12.99 -8.90
CA SER A 379 -16.53 11.70 -8.34
C SER A 379 -15.90 11.88 -6.94
N TRP A 380 -15.18 12.99 -6.73
CA TRP A 380 -14.57 13.30 -5.45
C TRP A 380 -15.59 13.68 -4.38
N GLN A 381 -16.60 14.46 -4.74
CA GLN A 381 -17.75 14.78 -3.89
C GLN A 381 -18.54 13.52 -3.51
N GLN A 382 -18.80 12.64 -4.48
CA GLN A 382 -19.51 11.38 -4.24
C GLN A 382 -18.77 10.50 -3.22
N VAL A 383 -17.46 10.30 -3.39
CA VAL A 383 -16.66 9.50 -2.45
C VAL A 383 -16.55 10.16 -1.08
N SER A 384 -16.44 11.49 -1.04
CA SER A 384 -16.43 12.25 0.22
C SER A 384 -17.73 12.10 0.99
N SER A 385 -18.89 12.17 0.31
CA SER A 385 -20.21 11.92 0.88
C SER A 385 -20.34 10.50 1.44
N GLN A 386 -19.89 9.49 0.70
CA GLN A 386 -19.86 8.09 1.17
C GLN A 386 -19.03 7.92 2.44
N LEU A 387 -17.85 8.54 2.50
CA LEU A 387 -17.00 8.52 3.69
C LEU A 387 -17.64 9.25 4.87
N LEU A 388 -18.33 10.38 4.63
CA LEU A 388 -19.07 11.10 5.67
C LEU A 388 -20.19 10.26 6.26
N VAL A 389 -21.00 9.61 5.42
CA VAL A 389 -22.06 8.69 5.87
C VAL A 389 -21.45 7.58 6.73
N ALA A 390 -20.39 6.95 6.25
CA ALA A 390 -19.71 5.89 6.99
C ALA A 390 -19.07 6.39 8.30
N LEU A 391 -18.66 7.65 8.40
CA LEU A 391 -18.10 8.25 9.63
C LEU A 391 -19.18 8.73 10.61
N ASN A 392 -20.45 8.81 10.22
CA ASN A 392 -21.56 9.26 11.08
C ASN A 392 -22.36 8.08 11.68
N ASN A 393 -22.27 6.90 11.08
CA ASN A 393 -22.85 5.65 11.58
C ASN A 393 -21.96 5.01 12.65
#